data_86ca6eb3a2fcf796200c6d8d1420af98
#
_entry.id   86ca6eb3a2fcf796200c6d8d1420af98
#
_cell.length_a   1.000
_cell.length_b   1.000
_cell.length_c   1.000
_cell.angle_alpha   90.00
_cell.angle_beta   90.00
_cell.angle_gamma   90.00
#
_symmetry.space_group_name_H-M   'P 1'
#
loop_
_entity.id
_entity.type
_entity.pdbx_description
1 polymer ?
#
loop_
_entity_poly.entity_id
_entity_poly.type
_entity_poly.pdbx_seq_one_letter_code
_entity_poly.pdbx_strand_id
1 'polypeptide(L)'
;LALLLAALCFRPVRADPPYPVYLPLVLNGSPAIVVNHLTTDISKIPPAWLAEAKKMVVHYAHTSHGGQILSGLNWLEGRSANYNVDIHANGTVVLPDDAAALRVYDGNNYSGNTYITPDLYWESAGGLTHTQAVLNTGWFNVSLWTWCGQMSYYSDAQIQSYIDRMDGLRAQYPAVRFVYYTGHTDGSAPGSDLWKHNDLVRAHVQQNALVLFDFADIESYDP
;
A
#
# COMPACT_ATOMS: atom_id res chain seq x y z
N LEU A 1 -2.87 -1.77 7.43
CA LEU A 1 -3.54 -1.21 6.24
C LEU A 1 -4.72 -0.32 6.63
N ALA A 2 -5.63 -0.76 7.52
CA ALA A 2 -6.77 0.04 7.96
C ALA A 2 -6.34 1.42 8.53
N LEU A 3 -5.29 1.45 9.35
CA LEU A 3 -4.69 2.70 9.88
C LEU A 3 -4.10 3.58 8.78
N LEU A 4 -3.41 2.96 7.82
CA LEU A 4 -2.88 3.67 6.66
C LEU A 4 -4.00 4.33 5.87
N LEU A 5 -5.07 3.61 5.59
CA LEU A 5 -6.21 4.12 4.84
C LEU A 5 -6.94 5.22 5.61
N ALA A 6 -7.08 5.11 6.94
CA ALA A 6 -7.61 6.18 7.77
C ALA A 6 -6.76 7.45 7.72
N ALA A 7 -5.43 7.32 7.67
CA ALA A 7 -4.51 8.45 7.52
C ALA A 7 -4.54 9.08 6.12
N LEU A 8 -5.02 8.34 5.11
CA LEU A 8 -5.15 8.82 3.73
C LEU A 8 -6.48 9.54 3.43
N CYS A 9 -7.43 9.58 4.38
CA CYS A 9 -8.70 10.25 4.20
C CYS A 9 -8.55 11.79 4.26
N PHE A 10 -8.86 12.46 3.15
CA PHE A 10 -8.66 13.90 2.95
C PHE A 10 -9.98 14.64 2.67
N ARG A 11 -9.96 15.98 2.80
CA ARG A 11 -11.10 16.82 2.49
C ARG A 11 -11.43 16.79 0.99
N PRO A 12 -12.71 16.75 0.60
CA PRO A 12 -13.11 16.73 -0.80
C PRO A 12 -12.76 18.05 -1.50
N VAL A 13 -12.09 17.95 -2.66
CA VAL A 13 -12.04 19.04 -3.63
C VAL A 13 -13.22 18.80 -4.58
N ARG A 14 -14.13 19.77 -4.72
CA ARG A 14 -15.27 19.68 -5.64
C ARG A 14 -14.78 19.59 -7.08
N ALA A 15 -15.06 18.45 -7.71
CA ALA A 15 -15.15 18.33 -9.15
C ALA A 15 -16.45 17.57 -9.45
N ASP A 16 -17.26 18.11 -10.36
CA ASP A 16 -18.56 17.53 -10.75
C ASP A 16 -18.42 16.24 -11.54
N PRO A 17 -19.45 15.37 -11.51
CA PRO A 17 -19.40 13.91 -11.41
C PRO A 17 -19.05 13.18 -12.71
N PRO A 18 -18.77 11.85 -12.68
CA PRO A 18 -19.65 10.89 -12.03
C PRO A 18 -19.12 10.21 -10.76
N TYR A 19 -17.86 10.40 -10.39
CA TYR A 19 -17.36 9.90 -9.12
C TYR A 19 -16.54 10.98 -8.43
N PRO A 20 -16.73 11.25 -7.10
CA PRO A 20 -15.90 12.20 -6.38
C PRO A 20 -14.47 11.66 -6.34
N VAL A 21 -13.58 12.30 -7.05
CA VAL A 21 -12.15 12.06 -6.95
C VAL A 21 -11.69 12.69 -5.65
N TYR A 22 -11.46 11.89 -4.64
CA TYR A 22 -10.80 12.33 -3.42
C TYR A 22 -9.31 12.46 -3.71
N LEU A 23 -8.88 13.62 -4.21
CA LEU A 23 -7.46 13.94 -4.26
C LEU A 23 -6.98 14.24 -2.84
N PRO A 24 -5.98 13.53 -2.35
CA PRO A 24 -5.32 13.96 -1.12
C PRO A 24 -4.68 15.31 -1.36
N LEU A 25 -5.10 16.30 -0.61
CA LEU A 25 -4.49 17.63 -0.62
C LEU A 25 -3.11 17.49 0.04
N VAL A 26 -2.09 17.20 -0.74
CA VAL A 26 -0.70 17.41 -0.33
C VAL A 26 -0.49 18.92 -0.41
N LEU A 27 -0.69 19.60 0.70
CA LEU A 27 -0.21 20.97 0.85
C LEU A 27 1.32 20.92 0.77
N ASN A 28 1.91 21.75 -0.05
CA ASN A 28 3.36 21.95 -0.04
C ASN A 28 3.78 22.22 1.41
N GLY A 29 4.62 21.36 1.99
CA GLY A 29 5.04 21.41 3.38
C GLY A 29 4.31 20.47 4.35
N SER A 30 3.39 19.60 3.89
CA SER A 30 2.85 18.53 4.72
C SER A 30 3.93 17.49 5.02
N PRO A 31 4.03 16.96 6.26
CA PRO A 31 4.97 15.89 6.57
C PRO A 31 4.60 14.60 5.82
N ALA A 32 5.57 13.71 5.66
CA ALA A 32 5.30 12.36 5.19
C ALA A 32 4.28 11.65 6.10
N ILE A 33 3.45 10.80 5.51
CA ILE A 33 2.55 9.93 6.27
C ILE A 33 3.27 8.61 6.50
N VAL A 34 3.57 8.28 7.75
CA VAL A 34 4.26 7.04 8.11
C VAL A 34 3.37 6.21 9.02
N VAL A 35 3.07 4.98 8.60
CA VAL A 35 2.45 3.96 9.45
C VAL A 35 3.54 3.07 9.99
N ASN A 36 3.72 3.09 11.30
CA ASN A 36 4.75 2.39 12.05
C ASN A 36 4.16 1.84 13.37
N HIS A 37 4.98 1.27 14.25
CA HIS A 37 4.51 0.70 15.52
C HIS A 37 3.70 1.69 16.40
N LEU A 38 3.99 2.99 16.34
CA LEU A 38 3.24 4.01 17.11
C LEU A 38 1.79 4.21 16.62
N THR A 39 1.47 3.69 15.43
CA THR A 39 0.18 3.88 14.77
C THR A 39 -0.59 2.58 14.58
N THR A 40 -0.23 1.48 15.26
CA THR A 40 -0.88 0.17 15.12
C THR A 40 -2.14 0.00 15.96
N ASP A 41 -2.37 0.87 16.95
CA ASP A 41 -3.55 0.80 17.81
C ASP A 41 -4.83 1.24 17.08
N ILE A 42 -5.54 0.27 16.52
CA ILE A 42 -6.78 0.51 15.76
C ILE A 42 -7.91 1.10 16.60
N SER A 43 -7.87 0.95 17.92
CA SER A 43 -8.89 1.51 18.83
C SER A 43 -8.87 3.05 18.84
N LYS A 44 -7.75 3.63 18.43
CA LYS A 44 -7.56 5.09 18.31
C LYS A 44 -8.09 5.67 17.00
N ILE A 45 -8.53 4.83 16.04
CA ILE A 45 -9.08 5.34 14.78
C ILE A 45 -10.51 5.84 15.03
N PRO A 46 -10.78 7.14 14.83
CA PRO A 46 -12.14 7.65 14.95
C PRO A 46 -13.10 6.95 13.96
N PRO A 47 -14.34 6.63 14.35
CA PRO A 47 -15.31 5.95 13.46
C PRO A 47 -15.53 6.67 12.12
N ALA A 48 -15.47 7.99 12.10
CA ALA A 48 -15.57 8.78 10.87
C ALA A 48 -14.45 8.44 9.87
N TRP A 49 -13.23 8.18 10.34
CA TRP A 49 -12.11 7.80 9.47
C TRP A 49 -12.22 6.37 8.94
N LEU A 50 -12.79 5.45 9.72
CA LEU A 50 -13.11 4.11 9.23
C LEU A 50 -14.17 4.17 8.12
N ALA A 51 -15.18 5.03 8.29
CA ALA A 51 -16.20 5.23 7.27
C ALA A 51 -15.60 5.83 5.98
N GLU A 52 -14.65 6.76 6.07
CA GLU A 52 -13.95 7.30 4.90
C GLU A 52 -13.03 6.24 4.24
N ALA A 53 -12.32 5.43 5.04
CA ALA A 53 -11.48 4.36 4.52
C ALA A 53 -12.28 3.33 3.68
N LYS A 54 -13.51 3.03 4.09
CA LYS A 54 -14.42 2.13 3.35
C LYS A 54 -14.89 2.68 2.00
N LYS A 55 -14.72 3.96 1.74
CA LYS A 55 -15.00 4.54 0.42
C LYS A 55 -13.88 4.30 -0.59
N MET A 56 -12.69 3.93 -0.12
CA MET A 56 -11.54 3.68 -0.97
C MET A 56 -11.53 2.26 -1.53
N VAL A 57 -10.90 2.11 -2.69
CA VAL A 57 -10.59 0.82 -3.31
C VAL A 57 -9.09 0.69 -3.42
N VAL A 58 -8.57 -0.39 -2.88
CA VAL A 58 -7.13 -0.64 -2.76
C VAL A 58 -6.68 -1.68 -3.77
N HIS A 59 -5.73 -1.34 -4.60
CA HIS A 59 -4.92 -2.30 -5.34
C HIS A 59 -3.78 -2.77 -4.44
N TYR A 60 -3.82 -4.02 -4.06
CA TYR A 60 -2.85 -4.66 -3.17
C TYR A 60 -2.14 -5.80 -3.90
N ALA A 61 -0.86 -5.65 -4.13
CA ALA A 61 -0.05 -6.70 -4.73
C ALA A 61 1.05 -7.10 -3.74
N HIS A 62 1.30 -8.40 -3.57
CA HIS A 62 2.21 -8.84 -2.53
C HIS A 62 2.93 -10.14 -2.85
N THR A 63 4.07 -10.32 -2.19
CA THR A 63 4.73 -11.61 -1.98
C THR A 63 4.35 -12.18 -0.61
N SER A 64 4.99 -13.27 -0.15
CA SER A 64 4.54 -14.08 0.99
C SER A 64 4.20 -13.29 2.27
N HIS A 65 5.09 -12.43 2.76
CA HIS A 65 4.87 -11.67 4.00
C HIS A 65 3.74 -10.64 3.89
N GLY A 66 3.50 -10.10 2.70
CA GLY A 66 2.34 -9.23 2.47
C GLY A 66 1.00 -9.90 2.72
N GLY A 67 0.91 -11.23 2.59
CA GLY A 67 -0.30 -11.99 2.94
C GLY A 67 -0.69 -11.88 4.42
N GLN A 68 0.24 -11.57 5.31
CA GLN A 68 -0.04 -11.34 6.74
C GLN A 68 -0.98 -10.14 6.93
N ILE A 69 -0.87 -9.10 6.09
CA ILE A 69 -1.74 -7.93 6.16
C ILE A 69 -3.19 -8.32 5.83
N LEU A 70 -3.40 -9.14 4.79
CA LEU A 70 -4.73 -9.62 4.43
C LEU A 70 -5.30 -10.54 5.51
N SER A 71 -4.46 -11.41 6.08
CA SER A 71 -4.85 -12.25 7.21
C SER A 71 -5.25 -11.42 8.43
N GLY A 72 -4.52 -10.34 8.72
CA GLY A 72 -4.84 -9.40 9.79
C GLY A 72 -6.16 -8.67 9.55
N LEU A 73 -6.47 -8.27 8.32
CA LEU A 73 -7.75 -7.65 7.96
C LEU A 73 -8.92 -8.62 8.20
N ASN A 74 -8.82 -9.86 7.72
CA ASN A 74 -9.84 -10.89 7.94
C ASN A 74 -10.03 -11.19 9.43
N TRP A 75 -8.93 -11.19 10.21
CA TRP A 75 -9.00 -11.39 11.66
C TRP A 75 -9.75 -10.25 12.37
N LEU A 76 -9.53 -9.00 11.94
CA LEU A 76 -10.24 -7.83 12.46
C LEU A 76 -11.74 -7.86 12.12
N GLU A 77 -12.08 -8.21 10.88
CA GLU A 77 -13.47 -8.39 10.45
C GLU A 77 -14.22 -9.38 11.34
N GLY A 78 -13.61 -10.51 11.66
CA GLY A 78 -14.19 -11.52 12.54
C GLY A 78 -14.42 -11.03 13.98
N ARG A 79 -13.89 -9.86 14.36
CA ARG A 79 -14.06 -9.26 15.70
C ARG A 79 -15.05 -8.14 15.76
N SER A 80 -15.26 -7.41 14.68
CA SER A 80 -16.20 -6.30 14.66
C SER A 80 -16.58 -5.92 13.23
N ALA A 81 -17.88 -5.74 13.02
CA ALA A 81 -18.42 -5.22 11.76
C ALA A 81 -17.89 -3.81 11.39
N ASN A 82 -17.29 -3.10 12.33
CA ASN A 82 -16.61 -1.84 12.02
C ASN A 82 -15.42 -2.03 11.09
N TYR A 83 -14.83 -3.22 11.05
CA TYR A 83 -13.64 -3.57 10.28
C TYR A 83 -13.96 -4.51 9.11
N ASN A 84 -15.20 -4.47 8.59
CA ASN A 84 -15.56 -5.26 7.41
C ASN A 84 -14.60 -5.00 6.25
N VAL A 85 -14.18 -6.08 5.59
CA VAL A 85 -13.34 -6.06 4.42
C VAL A 85 -13.99 -6.87 3.28
N ASP A 86 -13.80 -6.41 2.06
CA ASP A 86 -14.15 -7.13 0.84
C ASP A 86 -12.86 -7.37 0.06
N ILE A 87 -12.28 -8.56 0.21
CA ILE A 87 -11.02 -8.93 -0.39
C ILE A 87 -11.26 -9.86 -1.56
N HIS A 88 -11.02 -9.37 -2.77
CA HIS A 88 -11.00 -10.18 -3.98
C HIS A 88 -9.57 -10.62 -4.29
N ALA A 89 -9.21 -11.81 -3.81
CA ALA A 89 -7.95 -12.49 -4.13
C ALA A 89 -8.10 -13.20 -5.49
N ASN A 90 -7.94 -12.44 -6.57
CA ASN A 90 -8.10 -12.95 -7.92
C ASN A 90 -6.97 -12.45 -8.83
N GLY A 91 -6.42 -13.34 -9.62
CA GLY A 91 -5.38 -12.99 -10.57
C GLY A 91 -5.82 -12.00 -11.64
N THR A 92 -7.09 -11.97 -12.05
CA THR A 92 -7.62 -10.95 -12.95
C THR A 92 -8.21 -9.79 -12.19
N VAL A 93 -8.08 -8.58 -12.74
CA VAL A 93 -8.57 -7.39 -12.06
C VAL A 93 -10.10 -7.41 -11.93
N VAL A 94 -10.57 -7.32 -10.69
CA VAL A 94 -11.98 -7.27 -10.30
C VAL A 94 -12.16 -6.13 -9.31
N LEU A 95 -13.24 -5.36 -9.47
CA LEU A 95 -13.62 -4.34 -8.49
C LEU A 95 -14.37 -5.02 -7.33
N PRO A 96 -13.83 -5.02 -6.10
CA PRO A 96 -14.60 -5.37 -4.91
C PRO A 96 -15.78 -4.41 -4.76
N ASP A 97 -16.99 -4.91 -4.49
CA ASP A 97 -18.23 -4.12 -4.65
C ASP A 97 -19.01 -3.86 -3.35
N ASP A 98 -18.64 -4.47 -2.22
CA ASP A 98 -19.27 -4.16 -0.94
C ASP A 98 -18.90 -2.76 -0.44
N ALA A 99 -19.80 -1.81 -0.66
CA ALA A 99 -19.62 -0.42 -0.23
C ALA A 99 -19.61 -0.24 1.31
N ALA A 100 -20.00 -1.25 2.09
CA ALA A 100 -19.95 -1.23 3.56
C ALA A 100 -18.61 -1.75 4.10
N ALA A 101 -17.73 -2.24 3.24
CA ALA A 101 -16.45 -2.84 3.57
C ALA A 101 -15.26 -2.02 3.05
N LEU A 102 -14.09 -2.23 3.63
CA LEU A 102 -12.83 -1.83 3.03
C LEU A 102 -12.57 -2.74 1.82
N ARG A 103 -12.52 -2.17 0.64
CA ARG A 103 -12.41 -2.90 -0.62
C ARG A 103 -10.97 -3.10 -1.04
N VAL A 104 -10.55 -4.34 -1.18
CA VAL A 104 -9.17 -4.70 -1.53
C VAL A 104 -9.18 -5.67 -2.72
N TYR A 105 -8.58 -5.27 -3.83
CA TYR A 105 -8.22 -6.19 -4.88
C TYR A 105 -6.80 -6.72 -4.61
N ASP A 106 -6.69 -8.02 -4.38
CA ASP A 106 -5.42 -8.72 -4.19
C ASP A 106 -5.00 -9.40 -5.49
N GLY A 107 -3.96 -8.89 -6.10
CA GLY A 107 -3.43 -9.37 -7.38
C GLY A 107 -2.85 -8.26 -8.24
N ASN A 108 -2.40 -8.59 -9.47
CA ASN A 108 -1.91 -7.65 -10.46
C ASN A 108 -2.21 -8.08 -11.91
N ASN A 109 -3.46 -8.43 -12.18
CA ASN A 109 -3.95 -8.83 -13.51
C ASN A 109 -3.22 -10.04 -14.12
N TYR A 110 -2.81 -11.01 -13.28
CA TYR A 110 -2.30 -12.31 -13.71
C TYR A 110 -3.30 -13.41 -13.35
N SER A 111 -3.92 -14.02 -14.35
CA SER A 111 -4.97 -15.02 -14.13
C SER A 111 -4.54 -16.15 -13.19
N GLY A 112 -5.28 -16.31 -12.08
CA GLY A 112 -5.04 -17.37 -11.08
C GLY A 112 -3.80 -17.14 -10.20
N ASN A 113 -3.13 -15.97 -10.28
CA ASN A 113 -1.95 -15.69 -9.48
C ASN A 113 -2.11 -14.40 -8.67
N THR A 114 -2.08 -14.52 -7.35
CA THR A 114 -2.03 -13.39 -6.40
C THR A 114 -0.65 -13.21 -5.76
N TYR A 115 0.29 -14.13 -6.01
CA TYR A 115 1.67 -14.00 -5.55
C TYR A 115 2.47 -13.18 -6.55
N ILE A 116 2.63 -11.89 -6.26
CA ILE A 116 3.17 -10.90 -7.19
C ILE A 116 4.60 -10.54 -6.79
N THR A 117 5.57 -11.15 -7.47
CA THR A 117 7.00 -10.86 -7.32
C THR A 117 7.36 -9.49 -7.92
N PRO A 118 8.55 -8.91 -7.63
CA PRO A 118 8.96 -7.62 -8.17
C PRO A 118 8.82 -7.52 -9.69
N ASP A 119 9.23 -8.56 -10.42
CA ASP A 119 9.15 -8.63 -11.88
C ASP A 119 7.71 -8.63 -12.40
N LEU A 120 6.75 -9.06 -11.58
CA LEU A 120 5.32 -9.05 -11.91
C LEU A 120 4.60 -7.72 -11.55
N TYR A 121 5.28 -6.76 -10.92
CA TYR A 121 4.68 -5.48 -10.61
C TYR A 121 5.47 -4.29 -11.17
N TRP A 122 6.75 -4.11 -10.78
CA TRP A 122 7.50 -2.88 -11.06
C TRP A 122 8.84 -3.13 -11.77
N GLU A 123 9.47 -4.29 -11.61
CA GLU A 123 10.87 -4.52 -12.04
C GLU A 123 10.96 -4.79 -13.54
N SER A 124 10.02 -5.52 -14.13
CA SER A 124 10.00 -5.83 -15.57
C SER A 124 9.03 -4.92 -16.35
N ALA A 125 9.27 -4.81 -17.66
CA ALA A 125 8.34 -4.14 -18.57
C ALA A 125 6.95 -4.83 -18.61
N GLY A 126 6.95 -6.17 -18.53
CA GLY A 126 5.72 -6.97 -18.44
C GLY A 126 4.93 -6.67 -17.16
N GLY A 127 5.61 -6.68 -16.01
CA GLY A 127 5.02 -6.34 -14.72
C GLY A 127 4.40 -4.94 -14.72
N LEU A 128 5.15 -3.95 -15.24
CA LEU A 128 4.63 -2.59 -15.38
C LEU A 128 3.37 -2.53 -16.26
N THR A 129 3.34 -3.29 -17.37
CA THR A 129 2.16 -3.36 -18.24
C THR A 129 0.95 -3.90 -17.48
N HIS A 130 1.11 -4.92 -16.65
CA HIS A 130 0.02 -5.47 -15.83
C HIS A 130 -0.43 -4.47 -14.76
N THR A 131 0.50 -3.84 -14.06
CA THR A 131 0.21 -2.78 -13.07
C THR A 131 -0.55 -1.61 -13.71
N GLN A 132 -0.10 -1.15 -14.88
CA GLN A 132 -0.78 -0.11 -15.63
C GLN A 132 -2.18 -0.55 -16.10
N ALA A 133 -2.37 -1.80 -16.49
CA ALA A 133 -3.69 -2.32 -16.86
C ALA A 133 -4.66 -2.26 -15.66
N VAL A 134 -4.20 -2.58 -14.44
CA VAL A 134 -5.00 -2.41 -13.21
C VAL A 134 -5.33 -0.94 -12.98
N LEU A 135 -4.34 -0.06 -13.03
CA LEU A 135 -4.52 1.37 -12.74
C LEU A 135 -5.38 2.09 -13.79
N ASN A 136 -5.30 1.67 -15.05
CA ASN A 136 -6.09 2.22 -16.17
C ASN A 136 -7.59 1.92 -16.06
N THR A 137 -8.02 1.02 -15.17
CA THR A 137 -9.44 0.82 -14.87
C THR A 137 -10.07 2.06 -14.24
N GLY A 138 -9.26 2.90 -13.58
CA GLY A 138 -9.73 4.06 -12.84
C GLY A 138 -10.48 3.73 -11.53
N TRP A 139 -10.46 2.48 -11.09
CA TRP A 139 -11.22 2.04 -9.91
C TRP A 139 -10.49 2.30 -8.59
N PHE A 140 -9.16 2.35 -8.62
CA PHE A 140 -8.32 2.29 -7.43
C PHE A 140 -7.91 3.68 -6.94
N ASN A 141 -8.09 3.91 -5.64
CA ASN A 141 -7.66 5.13 -4.97
C ASN A 141 -6.24 4.99 -4.37
N VAL A 142 -5.88 3.75 -4.04
CA VAL A 142 -4.59 3.40 -3.41
C VAL A 142 -3.98 2.24 -4.18
N SER A 143 -2.67 2.27 -4.37
CA SER A 143 -1.91 1.14 -4.91
C SER A 143 -0.64 0.93 -4.10
N LEU A 144 -0.35 -0.32 -3.77
CA LEU A 144 0.89 -0.69 -3.09
C LEU A 144 1.33 -2.10 -3.48
N TRP A 145 2.65 -2.29 -3.44
CA TRP A 145 3.30 -3.57 -3.58
C TRP A 145 4.19 -3.82 -2.35
N THR A 146 4.20 -5.05 -1.82
CA THR A 146 4.91 -5.37 -0.58
C THR A 146 6.09 -6.29 -0.81
N TRP A 147 7.17 -6.00 -0.11
CA TRP A 147 8.40 -6.79 -0.14
C TRP A 147 8.26 -8.13 0.60
N CYS A 148 9.15 -9.06 0.22
CA CYS A 148 9.56 -10.21 1.03
C CYS A 148 11.07 -10.15 1.26
N GLY A 149 11.79 -11.25 1.21
CA GLY A 149 13.24 -11.31 1.43
C GLY A 149 14.13 -10.54 0.45
N GLN A 150 13.59 -10.04 -0.67
CA GLN A 150 14.38 -9.33 -1.68
C GLN A 150 15.15 -8.14 -1.10
N MET A 151 14.60 -7.43 -0.12
CA MET A 151 15.28 -6.32 0.56
C MET A 151 16.63 -6.72 1.16
N SER A 152 16.80 -7.99 1.54
CA SER A 152 18.02 -8.47 2.17
C SER A 152 19.14 -8.78 1.18
N TYR A 153 18.82 -9.03 -0.09
CA TYR A 153 19.79 -9.48 -1.09
C TYR A 153 19.80 -8.69 -2.40
N TYR A 154 18.88 -7.77 -2.59
CA TYR A 154 18.94 -6.81 -3.70
C TYR A 154 20.11 -5.86 -3.50
N SER A 155 20.63 -5.32 -4.60
CA SER A 155 21.61 -4.24 -4.56
C SER A 155 20.94 -2.88 -4.32
N ASP A 156 21.72 -1.91 -3.85
CA ASP A 156 21.26 -0.51 -3.71
C ASP A 156 20.64 0.01 -5.02
N ALA A 157 21.21 -0.37 -6.17
CA ALA A 157 20.69 0.03 -7.49
C ALA A 157 19.28 -0.56 -7.77
N GLN A 158 19.01 -1.78 -7.31
CA GLN A 158 17.68 -2.39 -7.46
C GLN A 158 16.65 -1.73 -6.53
N ILE A 159 17.06 -1.36 -5.31
CA ILE A 159 16.20 -0.59 -4.41
C ILE A 159 15.91 0.80 -4.99
N GLN A 160 16.93 1.47 -5.54
CA GLN A 160 16.73 2.75 -6.23
C GLN A 160 15.78 2.58 -7.44
N SER A 161 15.91 1.49 -8.20
CA SER A 161 14.99 1.19 -9.30
C SER A 161 13.53 1.02 -8.81
N TYR A 162 13.31 0.37 -7.65
CA TYR A 162 11.98 0.32 -7.04
C TYR A 162 11.44 1.73 -6.76
N ILE A 163 12.23 2.57 -6.11
CA ILE A 163 11.87 3.95 -5.79
C ILE A 163 11.49 4.72 -7.06
N ASP A 164 12.35 4.67 -8.07
CA ASP A 164 12.14 5.37 -9.35
C ASP A 164 10.88 4.89 -10.09
N ARG A 165 10.61 3.57 -10.04
CA ARG A 165 9.40 2.99 -10.66
C ARG A 165 8.13 3.40 -9.94
N MET A 166 8.13 3.39 -8.61
CA MET A 166 6.98 3.86 -7.81
C MET A 166 6.73 5.34 -8.05
N ASP A 167 7.78 6.17 -8.14
CA ASP A 167 7.67 7.60 -8.48
C ASP A 167 7.13 7.81 -9.90
N GLY A 168 7.58 7.01 -10.86
CA GLY A 168 7.07 7.04 -12.23
C GLY A 168 5.59 6.70 -12.32
N LEU A 169 5.15 5.65 -11.63
CA LEU A 169 3.73 5.28 -11.54
C LEU A 169 2.92 6.40 -10.85
N ARG A 170 3.42 6.95 -9.75
CA ARG A 170 2.78 8.07 -9.04
C ARG A 170 2.61 9.29 -9.93
N ALA A 171 3.61 9.62 -10.75
CA ALA A 171 3.53 10.74 -11.69
C ALA A 171 2.54 10.46 -12.83
N GLN A 172 2.44 9.23 -13.30
CA GLN A 172 1.52 8.81 -14.35
C GLN A 172 0.07 8.74 -13.88
N TYR A 173 -0.16 8.37 -12.61
CA TYR A 173 -1.50 8.18 -12.02
C TYR A 173 -1.72 9.10 -10.81
N PRO A 174 -1.82 10.42 -11.01
CA PRO A 174 -1.88 11.39 -9.90
C PRO A 174 -3.15 11.26 -9.03
N ALA A 175 -4.20 10.61 -9.52
CA ALA A 175 -5.41 10.31 -8.75
C ALA A 175 -5.26 9.10 -7.83
N VAL A 176 -4.19 8.31 -7.97
CA VAL A 176 -3.90 7.13 -7.15
C VAL A 176 -2.84 7.45 -6.11
N ARG A 177 -3.09 7.11 -4.87
CA ARG A 177 -2.10 7.22 -3.79
C ARG A 177 -1.23 5.96 -3.78
N PHE A 178 0.05 6.13 -4.11
CA PHE A 178 1.04 5.07 -3.98
C PHE A 178 1.60 5.04 -2.56
N VAL A 179 1.67 3.82 -2.00
CA VAL A 179 2.23 3.57 -0.68
C VAL A 179 3.55 2.84 -0.85
N TYR A 180 4.62 3.43 -0.35
CA TYR A 180 5.92 2.79 -0.25
C TYR A 180 5.93 1.82 0.92
N TYR A 181 6.76 0.79 0.83
CA TYR A 181 6.77 -0.30 1.80
C TYR A 181 8.21 -0.66 2.14
N THR A 182 8.54 -0.85 3.43
CA THR A 182 9.82 -1.43 3.85
C THR A 182 9.78 -2.94 3.77
N GLY A 183 10.94 -3.61 3.71
CA GLY A 183 11.03 -5.06 3.82
C GLY A 183 10.58 -5.55 5.19
N HIS A 184 10.36 -6.85 5.31
CA HIS A 184 10.10 -7.50 6.60
C HIS A 184 11.40 -7.74 7.35
N THR A 185 11.30 -7.96 8.66
CA THR A 185 12.44 -8.37 9.50
C THR A 185 12.82 -9.84 9.19
N ASP A 186 14.11 -10.11 9.09
CA ASP A 186 14.66 -11.45 8.83
C ASP A 186 15.72 -11.88 9.85
N GLY A 187 15.83 -11.16 10.96
CA GLY A 187 16.85 -11.37 12.00
C GLY A 187 18.23 -10.77 11.65
N SER A 188 18.35 -10.06 10.54
CA SER A 188 19.59 -9.36 10.18
C SER A 188 19.96 -8.29 11.20
N ALA A 189 21.25 -8.21 11.51
CA ALA A 189 21.76 -7.23 12.46
C ALA A 189 21.69 -5.79 11.89
N PRO A 190 21.66 -4.76 12.76
CA PRO A 190 21.80 -3.38 12.37
C PRO A 190 23.03 -3.15 11.47
N GLY A 191 22.84 -2.40 10.38
CA GLY A 191 23.88 -2.12 9.39
C GLY A 191 24.00 -3.16 8.26
N SER A 192 23.19 -4.23 8.27
CA SER A 192 23.03 -5.13 7.13
C SER A 192 22.40 -4.42 5.92
N ASP A 193 22.41 -5.07 4.76
CA ASP A 193 21.78 -4.52 3.56
C ASP A 193 20.28 -4.32 3.74
N LEU A 194 19.57 -5.23 4.42
CA LEU A 194 18.17 -5.03 4.78
C LEU A 194 17.92 -3.68 5.50
N TRP A 195 18.74 -3.37 6.50
CA TRP A 195 18.59 -2.12 7.26
C TRP A 195 18.86 -0.90 6.39
N LYS A 196 19.95 -0.92 5.62
CA LYS A 196 20.30 0.18 4.69
C LYS A 196 19.22 0.41 3.65
N HIS A 197 18.68 -0.66 3.06
CA HIS A 197 17.63 -0.58 2.05
C HIS A 197 16.33 -0.03 2.62
N ASN A 198 15.92 -0.49 3.81
CA ASN A 198 14.77 0.08 4.50
C ASN A 198 14.96 1.58 4.78
N ASP A 199 16.18 1.99 5.18
CA ASP A 199 16.50 3.40 5.44
C ASP A 199 16.52 4.23 4.16
N LEU A 200 16.92 3.69 3.01
CA LEU A 200 16.79 4.36 1.71
C LEU A 200 15.33 4.68 1.38
N VAL A 201 14.43 3.72 1.57
CA VAL A 201 12.99 3.93 1.34
C VAL A 201 12.41 4.94 2.33
N ARG A 202 12.74 4.85 3.63
CA ARG A 202 12.31 5.81 4.66
C ARG A 202 12.75 7.23 4.34
N ALA A 203 14.04 7.40 4.00
CA ALA A 203 14.61 8.70 3.67
C ALA A 203 13.93 9.32 2.43
N HIS A 204 13.73 8.53 1.36
CA HIS A 204 13.02 8.98 0.17
C HIS A 204 11.60 9.46 0.47
N VAL A 205 10.84 8.68 1.23
CA VAL A 205 9.46 9.02 1.62
C VAL A 205 9.42 10.30 2.46
N GLN A 206 10.32 10.45 3.42
CA GLN A 206 10.38 11.64 4.28
C GLN A 206 10.76 12.89 3.49
N GLN A 207 11.77 12.81 2.62
CA GLN A 207 12.23 13.93 1.81
C GLN A 207 11.18 14.43 0.82
N ASN A 208 10.31 13.54 0.32
CA ASN A 208 9.31 13.83 -0.69
C ASN A 208 7.88 13.93 -0.15
N ALA A 209 7.70 13.91 1.18
CA ALA A 209 6.39 13.97 1.84
C ALA A 209 5.38 12.93 1.30
N LEU A 210 5.84 11.69 1.15
CA LEU A 210 5.08 10.58 0.59
C LEU A 210 4.40 9.73 1.68
N VAL A 211 3.92 8.56 1.32
CA VAL A 211 3.25 7.62 2.23
C VAL A 211 4.07 6.35 2.37
N LEU A 212 4.37 5.97 3.60
CA LEU A 212 5.11 4.77 3.97
C LEU A 212 4.27 3.85 4.84
N PHE A 213 4.26 2.57 4.51
CA PHE A 213 3.94 1.51 5.44
C PHE A 213 5.26 0.87 5.91
N ASP A 214 5.69 1.24 7.12
CA ASP A 214 6.98 0.80 7.68
C ASP A 214 6.82 -0.56 8.35
N PHE A 215 6.77 -1.60 7.54
CA PHE A 215 6.50 -2.96 7.99
C PHE A 215 7.63 -3.50 8.86
N ALA A 216 8.88 -3.20 8.51
CA ALA A 216 10.05 -3.58 9.33
C ALA A 216 9.96 -3.01 10.75
N ASP A 217 9.51 -1.77 10.90
CA ASP A 217 9.34 -1.15 12.20
C ASP A 217 8.18 -1.81 12.98
N ILE A 218 7.05 -2.05 12.32
CA ILE A 218 5.88 -2.69 12.94
C ILE A 218 6.23 -4.10 13.46
N GLU A 219 6.94 -4.90 12.67
CA GLU A 219 7.35 -6.25 13.06
C GLU A 219 8.42 -6.29 14.15
N SER A 220 9.19 -5.22 14.29
CA SER A 220 10.28 -5.12 15.29
C SER A 220 9.78 -4.75 16.66
N TYR A 221 8.51 -4.43 16.81
CA TYR A 221 7.95 -3.90 18.05
C TYR A 221 6.93 -4.90 18.63
N ASP A 222 7.16 -5.28 19.90
CA ASP A 222 6.21 -6.08 20.69
C ASP A 222 5.32 -5.08 21.47
N PRO A 223 3.99 -5.06 21.22
CA PRO A 223 3.05 -4.12 21.85
C PRO A 223 2.81 -4.39 23.33
#